data_76881214de659fc7c7965446957390b7
#
_entry.id   76881214de659fc7c7965446957390b7
#
_cell.length_a   1.000
_cell.length_b   1.000
_cell.length_c   1.000
_cell.angle_alpha   90.00
_cell.angle_beta   90.00
_cell.angle_gamma   90.00
#
_symmetry.space_group_name_H-M   'P 1'
#
loop_
_entity.id
_entity.type
_entity.pdbx_description
1 polymer ?
#
loop_
_entity_poly.entity_id
_entity_poly.type
_entity_poly.pdbx_seq_one_letter_code
_entity_poly.pdbx_strand_id
1 'polypeptide(L)'
;MYNIRPMYSDDIDQVEEIEQAVFSVPWSAKSFADAFTKPDNVCLVGDIDGIIAGYCGMWTVLGEGNITNMAVSPDYRRKGIAEALMTGLHAEGLKKNVSTFFLEVRESNAGAI
;
A
#
# COMPACT_ATOMS: atom_id res chain seq x y z
N MET A 1 -14.37 2.35 -12.23
CA MET A 1 -13.08 3.05 -12.31
C MET A 1 -12.52 3.31 -10.92
N TYR A 2 -11.25 3.12 -10.72
CA TYR A 2 -10.62 3.29 -9.42
C TYR A 2 -9.81 4.58 -9.35
N ASN A 3 -9.59 5.07 -8.13
CA ASN A 3 -8.81 6.26 -7.86
C ASN A 3 -7.68 5.90 -6.88
N ILE A 4 -6.44 6.23 -7.23
CA ILE A 4 -5.30 6.05 -6.34
C ILE A 4 -5.12 7.34 -5.57
N ARG A 5 -5.18 7.26 -4.25
CA ARG A 5 -5.10 8.41 -3.38
C ARG A 5 -4.38 8.08 -2.08
N PRO A 6 -3.99 9.08 -1.29
CA PRO A 6 -3.42 8.82 0.04
C PRO A 6 -4.40 8.07 0.93
N MET A 7 -3.85 7.23 1.80
CA MET A 7 -4.64 6.53 2.81
C MET A 7 -5.04 7.52 3.90
N TYR A 8 -6.31 7.46 4.31
CA TYR A 8 -6.82 8.23 5.43
C TYR A 8 -7.12 7.30 6.60
N SER A 9 -7.28 7.88 7.81
CA SER A 9 -7.57 7.08 8.99
C SER A 9 -8.85 6.24 8.83
N ASP A 10 -9.82 6.76 8.10
CA ASP A 10 -11.09 6.05 7.86
C ASP A 10 -10.93 4.82 6.97
N ASP A 11 -9.80 4.69 6.28
CA ASP A 11 -9.54 3.55 5.39
C ASP A 11 -8.95 2.35 6.13
N ILE A 12 -8.44 2.56 7.34
CA ILE A 12 -7.65 1.53 8.04
C ILE A 12 -8.41 0.23 8.27
N ASP A 13 -9.70 0.31 8.60
CA ASP A 13 -10.48 -0.90 8.83
C ASP A 13 -10.55 -1.76 7.57
N GLN A 14 -10.79 -1.16 6.41
CA GLN A 14 -10.83 -1.90 5.15
C GLN A 14 -9.44 -2.42 4.75
N VAL A 15 -8.40 -1.62 5.01
CA VAL A 15 -7.02 -2.05 4.74
C VAL A 15 -6.66 -3.26 5.61
N GLU A 16 -7.04 -3.25 6.87
CA GLU A 16 -6.79 -4.38 7.77
C GLU A 16 -7.52 -5.64 7.28
N GLU A 17 -8.74 -5.51 6.79
CA GLU A 17 -9.48 -6.64 6.24
C GLU A 17 -8.75 -7.27 5.05
N ILE A 18 -8.20 -6.46 4.16
CA ILE A 18 -7.41 -6.96 3.02
C ILE A 18 -6.15 -7.66 3.52
N GLU A 19 -5.47 -7.05 4.46
CA GLU A 19 -4.24 -7.60 5.04
C GLU A 19 -4.51 -8.98 5.64
N GLN A 20 -5.59 -9.12 6.40
CA GLN A 20 -5.98 -10.40 7.01
C GLN A 20 -6.37 -11.45 5.97
N ALA A 21 -6.95 -11.03 4.85
CA ALA A 21 -7.34 -11.95 3.79
C ALA A 21 -6.15 -12.47 2.99
N VAL A 22 -5.08 -11.68 2.88
CA VAL A 22 -3.94 -11.98 2.00
C VAL A 22 -2.77 -12.59 2.74
N PHE A 23 -2.50 -12.15 3.96
CA PHE A 23 -1.30 -12.56 4.70
C PHE A 23 -1.62 -13.46 5.87
N SER A 24 -0.75 -14.46 6.10
CA SER A 24 -0.90 -15.36 7.25
C SER A 24 -0.50 -14.69 8.56
N VAL A 25 0.36 -13.67 8.51
CA VAL A 25 0.74 -12.87 9.67
C VAL A 25 0.47 -11.40 9.31
N PRO A 26 -0.78 -10.96 9.45
CA PRO A 26 -1.16 -9.62 9.03
C PRO A 26 -0.71 -8.55 10.03
N TRP A 27 -0.52 -7.33 9.51
CA TRP A 27 -0.36 -6.17 10.37
C TRP A 27 -1.69 -5.86 11.05
N SER A 28 -1.61 -5.33 12.26
CA SER A 28 -2.78 -4.86 13.00
C SER A 28 -3.19 -3.46 12.52
N ALA A 29 -4.41 -3.06 12.88
CA ALA A 29 -4.88 -1.69 12.63
C ALA A 29 -3.94 -0.66 13.28
N LYS A 30 -3.40 -0.98 14.47
CA LYS A 30 -2.46 -0.09 15.16
C LYS A 30 -1.17 0.10 14.35
N SER A 31 -0.67 -0.98 13.74
CA SER A 31 0.54 -0.89 12.91
C SER A 31 0.32 -0.01 11.70
N PHE A 32 -0.85 -0.10 11.05
CA PHE A 32 -1.19 0.77 9.94
C PHE A 32 -1.33 2.22 10.38
N ALA A 33 -1.97 2.47 11.52
CA ALA A 33 -2.13 3.82 12.05
C ALA A 33 -0.76 4.44 12.36
N ASP A 34 0.15 3.67 12.95
CA ASP A 34 1.50 4.14 13.26
C ASP A 34 2.27 4.48 11.98
N ALA A 35 2.19 3.63 10.97
CA ALA A 35 2.86 3.88 9.68
C ALA A 35 2.28 5.11 8.98
N PHE A 36 0.97 5.22 8.96
CA PHE A 36 0.26 6.29 8.27
C PHE A 36 0.56 7.68 8.86
N THR A 37 0.88 7.77 10.15
CA THR A 37 1.14 9.06 10.80
C THR A 37 2.59 9.54 10.68
N LYS A 38 3.51 8.72 10.18
CA LYS A 38 4.91 9.11 10.05
C LYS A 38 5.14 9.91 8.77
N PRO A 39 5.77 11.10 8.85
CA PRO A 39 5.93 11.96 7.66
C PRO A 39 6.81 11.37 6.56
N ASP A 40 7.70 10.45 6.89
CA ASP A 40 8.58 9.81 5.91
C ASP A 40 7.95 8.60 5.23
N ASN A 41 6.71 8.28 5.60
CA ASN A 41 5.99 7.16 5.02
C ASN A 41 4.98 7.64 4.00
N VAL A 42 4.83 6.87 2.93
CA VAL A 42 3.81 7.10 1.90
C VAL A 42 2.88 5.89 1.94
N CYS A 43 1.60 6.14 2.16
CA CYS A 43 0.59 5.08 2.17
C CYS A 43 -0.51 5.47 1.18
N LEU A 44 -0.77 4.60 0.21
CA LEU A 44 -1.77 4.84 -0.83
C LEU A 44 -2.82 3.74 -0.83
N VAL A 45 -4.01 4.07 -1.27
CA VAL A 45 -5.10 3.11 -1.47
C VAL A 45 -5.66 3.24 -2.86
N GLY A 46 -6.22 2.14 -3.36
CA GLY A 46 -7.03 2.13 -4.57
C GLY A 46 -8.50 2.12 -4.16
N ASP A 47 -9.18 3.19 -4.45
CA ASP A 47 -10.57 3.43 -4.04
C ASP A 47 -11.50 3.25 -5.23
N ILE A 48 -12.49 2.37 -5.08
CA ILE A 48 -13.54 2.17 -6.08
C ILE A 48 -14.86 2.54 -5.41
N ASP A 49 -15.29 3.77 -5.64
CA ASP A 49 -16.56 4.28 -5.12
C ASP A 49 -16.73 4.06 -3.61
N GLY A 50 -15.66 4.32 -2.85
CA GLY A 50 -15.69 4.20 -1.39
C GLY A 50 -15.21 2.84 -0.87
N ILE A 51 -14.98 1.88 -1.77
CA ILE A 51 -14.48 0.55 -1.39
C ILE A 51 -12.97 0.50 -1.64
N ILE A 52 -12.21 0.13 -0.63
CA ILE A 52 -10.76 0.00 -0.76
C ILE A 52 -10.46 -1.35 -1.39
N ALA A 53 -9.98 -1.32 -2.63
CA ALA A 53 -9.68 -2.53 -3.39
C ALA A 53 -8.23 -2.98 -3.21
N GLY A 54 -7.35 -2.08 -2.79
CA GLY A 54 -5.95 -2.40 -2.56
C GLY A 54 -5.24 -1.27 -1.83
N TYR A 55 -4.02 -1.54 -1.39
CA TYR A 55 -3.23 -0.55 -0.67
C TYR A 55 -1.75 -0.84 -0.84
N CYS A 56 -0.93 0.15 -0.52
CA CYS A 56 0.52 -0.01 -0.48
C CYS A 56 1.13 0.97 0.52
N GLY A 57 2.33 0.64 0.97
CA GLY A 57 3.07 1.49 1.89
C GLY A 57 4.55 1.47 1.55
N MET A 58 5.19 2.62 1.72
CA MET A 58 6.61 2.80 1.48
C MET A 58 7.16 3.74 2.55
N TRP A 59 8.33 3.43 3.11
CA TRP A 59 9.02 4.39 3.93
C TRP A 59 10.27 4.87 3.20
N THR A 60 10.64 6.15 3.42
CA THR A 60 11.74 6.77 2.70
C THR A 60 12.84 7.16 3.67
N VAL A 61 14.08 6.93 3.26
CA VAL A 61 15.26 7.33 4.03
C VAL A 61 16.44 7.55 3.07
N LEU A 62 17.08 8.70 3.20
CA LEU A 62 18.34 9.02 2.48
C LEU A 62 18.25 8.71 0.97
N GLY A 63 17.18 9.09 0.33
CA GLY A 63 17.01 8.89 -1.12
C GLY A 63 16.55 7.50 -1.51
N GLU A 64 16.24 6.64 -0.54
CA GLU A 64 15.75 5.28 -0.79
C GLU A 64 14.28 5.17 -0.39
N GLY A 65 13.51 4.51 -1.22
CA GLY A 65 12.12 4.17 -0.94
C GLY A 65 11.98 2.67 -0.74
N ASN A 66 11.51 2.27 0.43
CA ASN A 66 11.36 0.86 0.79
C ASN A 66 9.88 0.51 0.82
N ILE A 67 9.44 -0.27 -0.17
CA ILE A 67 8.05 -0.69 -0.29
C ILE A 67 7.87 -1.94 0.54
N THR A 68 7.12 -1.82 1.63
CA THR A 68 6.99 -2.90 2.62
C THR A 68 5.63 -3.58 2.60
N ASN A 69 4.61 -2.87 2.14
CA ASN A 69 3.25 -3.39 2.12
C ASN A 69 2.65 -3.15 0.74
N MET A 70 2.04 -4.18 0.19
CA MET A 70 1.25 -4.08 -1.03
C MET A 70 0.32 -5.27 -1.09
N ALA A 71 -0.97 -5.01 -1.25
CA ALA A 71 -1.94 -6.07 -1.45
C ALA A 71 -3.16 -5.53 -2.18
N VAL A 72 -3.80 -6.43 -2.95
CA VAL A 72 -5.06 -6.15 -3.63
C VAL A 72 -6.07 -7.17 -3.11
N SER A 73 -7.27 -6.69 -2.79
CA SER A 73 -8.35 -7.56 -2.37
C SER A 73 -8.59 -8.65 -3.41
N PRO A 74 -8.80 -9.92 -2.97
CA PRO A 74 -9.04 -11.01 -3.92
C PRO A 74 -10.16 -10.74 -4.92
N ASP A 75 -11.16 -9.95 -4.53
CA ASP A 75 -12.31 -9.65 -5.40
C ASP A 75 -11.97 -8.64 -6.50
N TYR A 76 -10.83 -7.98 -6.41
CA TYR A 76 -10.47 -6.89 -7.32
C TYR A 76 -9.15 -7.11 -8.05
N ARG A 77 -8.66 -8.34 -8.07
CA ARG A 77 -7.43 -8.68 -8.79
C ARG A 77 -7.64 -8.63 -10.30
N ARG A 78 -6.52 -8.51 -11.03
CA ARG A 78 -6.49 -8.44 -12.50
C ARG A 78 -7.17 -7.20 -13.08
N LYS A 79 -7.26 -6.12 -12.30
CA LYS A 79 -7.81 -4.83 -12.74
C LYS A 79 -6.76 -3.73 -12.84
N GLY A 80 -5.48 -4.09 -12.74
CA GLY A 80 -4.40 -3.13 -12.84
C GLY A 80 -4.18 -2.28 -11.59
N ILE A 81 -4.81 -2.63 -10.46
CA ILE A 81 -4.72 -1.84 -9.24
C ILE A 81 -3.32 -1.88 -8.64
N ALA A 82 -2.68 -3.05 -8.59
CA ALA A 82 -1.33 -3.18 -8.06
C ALA A 82 -0.35 -2.33 -8.87
N GLU A 83 -0.45 -2.37 -10.19
CA GLU A 83 0.40 -1.57 -11.06
C GLU A 83 0.17 -0.07 -10.84
N ALA A 84 -1.08 0.34 -10.70
CA ALA A 84 -1.42 1.73 -10.44
C ALA A 84 -0.90 2.19 -9.07
N LEU A 85 -0.95 1.33 -8.05
CA LEU A 85 -0.39 1.62 -6.75
C LEU A 85 1.13 1.80 -6.82
N MET A 86 1.82 0.92 -7.56
CA MET A 86 3.27 1.04 -7.76
C MET A 86 3.62 2.34 -8.47
N THR A 87 2.87 2.69 -9.51
CA THR A 87 3.07 3.95 -10.22
C THR A 87 2.89 5.14 -9.30
N GLY A 88 1.88 5.09 -8.43
CA GLY A 88 1.64 6.14 -7.45
C GLY A 88 2.76 6.26 -6.43
N LEU A 89 3.29 5.14 -5.92
CA LEU A 89 4.42 5.16 -4.99
C LEU A 89 5.66 5.75 -5.64
N HIS A 90 5.91 5.39 -6.90
CA HIS A 90 7.05 5.92 -7.64
C HIS A 90 6.93 7.44 -7.77
N ALA A 91 5.76 7.94 -8.15
CA ALA A 91 5.52 9.37 -8.29
C ALA A 91 5.70 10.12 -6.97
N GLU A 92 5.17 9.57 -5.86
CA GLU A 92 5.32 10.19 -4.55
C GLU A 92 6.77 10.14 -4.06
N GLY A 93 7.48 9.07 -4.37
CA GLY A 93 8.90 8.94 -4.07
C GLY A 93 9.73 10.01 -4.77
N LEU A 94 9.45 10.26 -6.04
CA LEU A 94 10.16 11.30 -6.80
C LEU A 94 9.95 12.68 -6.17
N LYS A 95 8.77 12.96 -5.64
CA LYS A 95 8.50 14.21 -4.92
C LYS A 95 9.33 14.33 -3.64
N LYS A 96 9.74 13.20 -3.06
CA LYS A 96 10.55 13.15 -1.84
C LYS A 96 12.02 12.91 -2.13
N ASN A 97 12.43 13.09 -3.38
CA ASN A 97 13.82 12.93 -3.82
C ASN A 97 14.34 11.49 -3.68
N VAL A 98 13.45 10.51 -3.82
CA VAL A 98 13.83 9.10 -3.83
C VAL A 98 14.40 8.77 -5.20
N SER A 99 15.59 8.18 -5.22
CA SER A 99 16.27 7.76 -6.46
C SER A 99 16.35 6.25 -6.61
N THR A 100 16.16 5.49 -5.53
CA THR A 100 16.24 4.04 -5.54
C THR A 100 15.04 3.47 -4.80
N PHE A 101 14.38 2.47 -5.40
CA PHE A 101 13.23 1.82 -4.81
C PHE A 101 13.56 0.36 -4.52
N PHE A 102 13.21 -0.10 -3.33
CA PHE A 102 13.35 -1.49 -2.91
C PHE A 102 11.97 -2.08 -2.64
N LEU A 103 11.75 -3.28 -3.14
CA LEU A 103 10.50 -4.00 -2.90
C LEU A 103 10.80 -5.23 -2.04
N GLU A 104 10.17 -5.28 -0.86
CA GLU A 104 10.24 -6.44 0.02
C GLU A 104 8.94 -7.20 -0.10
N VAL A 105 9.00 -8.43 -0.61
CA VAL A 105 7.82 -9.27 -0.80
C VAL A 105 7.73 -10.26 0.36
N ARG A 106 6.60 -10.26 1.06
CA ARG A 106 6.37 -11.24 2.12
C ARG A 106 6.01 -12.59 1.50
N GLU A 107 6.56 -13.67 2.07
CA GLU A 107 6.34 -15.01 1.55
C GLU A 107 4.88 -15.43 1.53
N SER A 108 4.10 -14.93 2.48
CA SER A 108 2.68 -15.26 2.57
C SER A 108 1.80 -14.49 1.60
N ASN A 109 2.39 -13.64 0.76
CA ASN A 109 1.65 -12.80 -0.18
C ASN A 109 1.41 -13.55 -1.51
N ALA A 110 0.64 -14.60 -1.46
CA ALA A 110 0.38 -15.44 -2.63
C ALA A 110 -0.40 -14.71 -3.71
N GLY A 111 -1.19 -13.72 -3.34
CA GLY A 111 -2.05 -13.03 -4.29
C GLY A 111 -1.42 -11.86 -5.03
N ALA A 112 -0.24 -11.40 -4.60
CA ALA A 112 0.43 -10.25 -5.21
C ALA A 112 1.48 -10.63 -6.24
N ILE A 113 1.72 -11.91 -6.37
CA ILE A 113 2.76 -12.44 -7.26
C ILE A 113 2.17 -12.81 -8.61
#